data_9233008e23fa9ff46c959f716a073962
#
_entry.id   9233008e23fa9ff46c959f716a073962
#
_cell.length_a   1.000
_cell.length_b   1.000
_cell.length_c   1.000
_cell.angle_alpha   90.00
_cell.angle_beta   90.00
_cell.angle_gamma   90.00
#
_symmetry.space_group_name_H-M   'P 1'
#
loop_
_entity.id
_entity.type
_entity.pdbx_description
1 polymer ?
#
loop_
_entity_poly.entity_id
_entity_poly.type
_entity_poly.pdbx_seq_one_letter_code
_entity_poly.pdbx_strand_id
1 'polypeptide(L)'
;MPHLNKGDKMADFTYVTPYSSANRLSQTVKKCPGRTAIVFLRYYGCRMCQLDMLDYAEQYEAIRAAGGQLLVVLQSDPAKLAAQIPAGSVPYQIVCDPEQKLYREFDIRPASSKETMKDESSAAKFARIEARGLVHGDYEGEELQLPAAFVVDHDLNVTWAHYGQVISDTPTAEELAALVR
;
A
#
# COMPACT_ATOMS: atom_id res chain seq x y z
N MET A 1 -15.26 9.14 7.46
CA MET A 1 -14.48 10.29 7.96
C MET A 1 -14.04 11.15 6.78
N PRO A 2 -13.59 12.40 6.95
CA PRO A 2 -13.02 13.17 5.84
C PRO A 2 -11.68 12.59 5.40
N HIS A 3 -11.30 12.88 4.15
CA HIS A 3 -9.96 12.57 3.64
C HIS A 3 -8.88 13.14 4.57
N LEU A 4 -7.83 12.34 4.79
CA LEU A 4 -6.62 12.80 5.48
C LEU A 4 -5.84 13.76 4.57
N ASN A 5 -5.40 14.87 5.13
CA ASN A 5 -4.58 15.86 4.46
C ASN A 5 -3.25 16.02 5.22
N LYS A 6 -2.28 16.66 4.56
CA LYS A 6 -1.05 17.08 5.24
C LYS A 6 -1.38 17.96 6.44
N GLY A 7 -0.84 17.62 7.60
CA GLY A 7 -1.07 18.27 8.88
C GLY A 7 -2.10 17.59 9.77
N ASP A 8 -2.94 16.70 9.22
CA ASP A 8 -3.87 15.91 10.03
C ASP A 8 -3.13 14.86 10.84
N LYS A 9 -3.75 14.36 11.88
CA LYS A 9 -3.26 13.22 12.67
C LYS A 9 -3.97 11.95 12.22
N MET A 10 -3.20 10.98 11.75
CA MET A 10 -3.73 9.66 11.44
C MET A 10 -4.12 8.92 12.71
N ALA A 11 -5.28 8.28 12.72
CA ALA A 11 -5.71 7.44 13.82
C ALA A 11 -4.72 6.27 14.01
N ASP A 12 -4.36 5.97 15.27
CA ASP A 12 -3.55 4.81 15.58
C ASP A 12 -4.40 3.53 15.48
N PHE A 13 -3.90 2.52 14.81
CA PHE A 13 -4.60 1.26 14.63
C PHE A 13 -3.72 0.05 14.91
N THR A 14 -4.37 -1.05 15.28
CA THR A 14 -3.74 -2.38 15.33
C THR A 14 -3.94 -3.09 14.00
N TYR A 15 -2.97 -3.90 13.61
CA TYR A 15 -3.04 -4.63 12.35
C TYR A 15 -2.37 -6.01 12.43
N VAL A 16 -2.73 -6.87 11.49
CA VAL A 16 -2.12 -8.17 11.28
C VAL A 16 -1.29 -8.16 10.00
N THR A 17 -0.23 -8.96 10.00
CA THR A 17 0.54 -9.27 8.79
C THR A 17 0.35 -10.76 8.48
N PRO A 18 0.81 -11.28 7.34
CA PRO A 18 0.80 -12.71 7.09
C PRO A 18 1.53 -13.54 8.17
N TYR A 19 2.43 -12.91 8.94
CA TYR A 19 3.34 -13.60 9.85
C TYR A 19 3.22 -13.16 11.32
N SER A 20 2.39 -12.16 11.63
CA SER A 20 2.23 -11.61 12.98
C SER A 20 0.82 -11.06 13.18
N SER A 21 0.21 -11.38 14.31
CA SER A 21 -1.16 -10.99 14.65
C SER A 21 -1.29 -9.77 15.56
N ALA A 22 -0.18 -9.22 16.04
CA ALA A 22 -0.22 -8.17 17.07
C ALA A 22 0.75 -7.04 16.76
N ASN A 23 0.39 -6.18 15.81
CA ASN A 23 1.17 -4.98 15.48
C ASN A 23 0.34 -3.73 15.76
N ARG A 24 1.02 -2.62 16.05
CA ARG A 24 0.40 -1.33 16.25
C ARG A 24 1.16 -0.24 15.51
N LEU A 25 0.45 0.63 14.79
CA LEU A 25 1.08 1.64 13.94
C LEU A 25 2.00 2.57 14.74
N SER A 26 1.55 3.09 15.89
CA SER A 26 2.34 3.97 16.76
C SER A 26 3.64 3.37 17.29
N GLN A 27 3.74 2.04 17.33
CA GLN A 27 4.97 1.34 17.65
C GLN A 27 5.83 1.10 16.41
N THR A 28 5.18 0.82 15.27
CA THR A 28 5.86 0.52 14.01
C THR A 28 6.56 1.74 13.45
N VAL A 29 5.94 2.93 13.48
CA VAL A 29 6.56 4.16 12.98
C VAL A 29 7.85 4.55 13.69
N LYS A 30 8.09 4.03 14.87
CA LYS A 30 9.31 4.28 15.66
C LYS A 30 10.47 3.33 15.34
N LYS A 31 10.27 2.38 14.42
CA LYS A 31 11.29 1.39 14.06
C LYS A 31 12.30 1.88 13.03
N CYS A 32 12.07 3.04 12.43
CA CYS A 32 13.00 3.67 11.49
C CYS A 32 13.32 5.11 11.94
N PRO A 33 14.46 5.67 11.57
CA PRO A 33 14.82 7.03 11.96
C PRO A 33 14.02 8.11 11.23
N GLY A 34 13.56 7.82 10.02
CA GLY A 34 12.75 8.71 9.19
C GLY A 34 11.25 8.46 9.34
N ARG A 35 10.50 8.73 8.29
CA ARG A 35 9.04 8.60 8.26
C ARG A 35 8.61 7.24 7.72
N THR A 36 7.34 6.94 7.93
CA THR A 36 6.71 5.69 7.43
C THR A 36 5.76 6.04 6.28
N ALA A 37 6.01 5.42 5.12
CA ALA A 37 5.06 5.40 4.03
C ALA A 37 4.05 4.25 4.24
N ILE A 38 2.77 4.52 3.96
CA ILE A 38 1.66 3.55 4.04
C ILE A 38 0.93 3.61 2.71
N VAL A 39 1.02 2.55 1.92
CA VAL A 39 0.41 2.47 0.59
C VAL A 39 -0.72 1.46 0.61
N PHE A 40 -1.93 1.91 0.29
CA PHE A 40 -3.12 1.08 0.16
C PHE A 40 -3.28 0.66 -1.29
N LEU A 41 -3.26 -0.64 -1.52
CA LEU A 41 -3.53 -1.27 -2.81
C LEU A 41 -4.85 -2.05 -2.72
N ARG A 42 -5.20 -2.86 -3.72
CA ARG A 42 -6.40 -3.70 -3.66
C ARG A 42 -6.15 -4.99 -2.87
N TYR A 43 -5.75 -6.03 -3.56
CA TYR A 43 -5.48 -7.37 -3.04
C TYR A 43 -4.33 -8.01 -3.83
N TYR A 44 -3.73 -9.06 -3.29
CA TYR A 44 -2.53 -9.66 -3.85
C TYR A 44 -2.73 -10.28 -5.24
N GLY A 45 -3.90 -10.87 -5.51
CA GLY A 45 -4.23 -11.43 -6.83
C GLY A 45 -4.34 -10.41 -7.96
N CYS A 46 -4.46 -9.12 -7.66
CA CYS A 46 -4.51 -8.04 -8.64
C CYS A 46 -3.15 -7.83 -9.30
N ARG A 47 -3.07 -7.96 -10.64
CA ARG A 47 -1.81 -7.81 -11.39
C ARG A 47 -1.17 -6.43 -11.24
N MET A 48 -1.96 -5.36 -11.16
CA MET A 48 -1.46 -4.00 -10.91
C MET A 48 -0.82 -3.90 -9.53
N CYS A 49 -1.45 -4.48 -8.51
CA CYS A 49 -0.92 -4.51 -7.15
C CYS A 49 0.36 -5.36 -7.06
N GLN A 50 0.40 -6.50 -7.77
CA GLN A 50 1.63 -7.31 -7.86
C GLN A 50 2.78 -6.53 -8.48
N LEU A 51 2.53 -5.75 -9.55
CA LEU A 51 3.54 -4.90 -10.18
C LEU A 51 4.07 -3.86 -9.20
N ASP A 52 3.19 -3.11 -8.53
CA ASP A 52 3.60 -2.10 -7.55
C ASP A 52 4.40 -2.73 -6.40
N MET A 53 3.96 -3.87 -5.90
CA MET A 53 4.66 -4.60 -4.83
C MET A 53 6.05 -5.08 -5.25
N LEU A 54 6.21 -5.54 -6.49
CA LEU A 54 7.52 -5.92 -7.04
C LEU A 54 8.43 -4.71 -7.20
N ASP A 55 7.92 -3.60 -7.74
CA ASP A 55 8.69 -2.36 -7.88
C ASP A 55 9.17 -1.83 -6.53
N TYR A 56 8.31 -1.86 -5.51
CA TYR A 56 8.70 -1.48 -4.15
C TYR A 56 9.76 -2.42 -3.57
N ALA A 57 9.66 -3.73 -3.80
CA ALA A 57 10.63 -4.69 -3.30
C ALA A 57 11.99 -4.52 -3.98
N GLU A 58 12.02 -4.36 -5.30
CA GLU A 58 13.24 -4.19 -6.09
C GLU A 58 13.99 -2.88 -5.77
N GLN A 59 13.24 -1.83 -5.40
CA GLN A 59 13.78 -0.50 -5.15
C GLN A 59 13.74 -0.09 -3.67
N TYR A 60 13.45 -1.02 -2.76
CA TYR A 60 13.27 -0.72 -1.32
C TYR A 60 14.51 -0.10 -0.68
N GLU A 61 15.70 -0.41 -1.19
CA GLU A 61 16.95 0.13 -0.67
C GLU A 61 16.97 1.67 -0.70
N ALA A 62 16.33 2.31 -1.68
CA ALA A 62 16.22 3.76 -1.74
C ALA A 62 15.40 4.32 -0.55
N ILE A 63 14.31 3.66 -0.18
CA ILE A 63 13.47 4.02 0.98
C ILE A 63 14.25 3.84 2.28
N ARG A 64 14.96 2.72 2.40
CA ARG A 64 15.78 2.39 3.58
C ARG A 64 16.96 3.35 3.73
N ALA A 65 17.66 3.67 2.66
CA ALA A 65 18.77 4.62 2.65
C ALA A 65 18.33 6.05 2.99
N ALA A 66 17.08 6.41 2.67
CA ALA A 66 16.46 7.66 3.10
C ALA A 66 16.09 7.67 4.60
N GLY A 67 16.25 6.57 5.31
CA GLY A 67 15.91 6.41 6.73
C GLY A 67 14.47 5.99 6.98
N GLY A 68 13.66 5.80 5.94
CA GLY A 68 12.25 5.47 6.06
C GLY A 68 11.93 3.98 6.02
N GLN A 69 10.64 3.68 6.11
CA GLN A 69 10.07 2.34 5.93
C GLN A 69 8.75 2.40 5.16
N LEU A 70 8.29 1.23 4.69
CA LEU A 70 7.05 1.08 3.94
C LEU A 70 6.15 0.03 4.58
N LEU A 71 4.86 0.34 4.66
CA LEU A 71 3.76 -0.60 4.89
C LEU A 71 2.91 -0.65 3.62
N VAL A 72 2.62 -1.85 3.13
CA VAL A 72 1.66 -2.06 2.03
C VAL A 72 0.40 -2.68 2.60
N VAL A 73 -0.75 -2.02 2.44
CA VAL A 73 -2.05 -2.48 2.94
C VAL A 73 -2.81 -3.17 1.81
N LEU A 74 -3.27 -4.39 2.06
CA LEU A 74 -4.03 -5.21 1.12
C LEU A 74 -5.33 -5.69 1.75
N GLN A 75 -6.37 -5.85 0.92
CA GLN A 75 -7.63 -6.50 1.29
C GLN A 75 -7.52 -8.03 1.35
N SER A 76 -6.32 -8.57 1.42
CA SER A 76 -6.07 -10.00 1.37
C SER A 76 -6.07 -10.64 2.75
N ASP A 77 -6.55 -11.89 2.78
CA ASP A 77 -6.53 -12.73 3.99
C ASP A 77 -5.08 -13.07 4.38
N PRO A 78 -4.69 -12.91 5.66
CA PRO A 78 -3.33 -13.15 6.11
C PRO A 78 -2.86 -14.60 5.93
N ALA A 79 -3.73 -15.58 6.11
CA ALA A 79 -3.36 -16.99 5.94
C ALA A 79 -3.13 -17.33 4.46
N LYS A 80 -3.95 -16.80 3.55
CA LYS A 80 -3.76 -16.95 2.11
C LYS A 80 -2.46 -16.31 1.65
N LEU A 81 -2.14 -15.11 2.15
CA LEU A 81 -0.88 -14.44 1.85
C LEU A 81 0.33 -15.22 2.37
N ALA A 82 0.28 -15.71 3.59
CA ALA A 82 1.37 -16.52 4.17
C ALA A 82 1.67 -17.79 3.35
N ALA A 83 0.64 -18.36 2.70
CA ALA A 83 0.81 -19.51 1.81
C ALA A 83 1.45 -19.16 0.46
N GLN A 84 1.35 -17.90 0.02
CA GLN A 84 1.82 -17.45 -1.31
C GLN A 84 3.14 -16.67 -1.23
N ILE A 85 3.35 -15.93 -0.15
CA ILE A 85 4.53 -15.08 0.07
C ILE A 85 5.30 -15.63 1.27
N PRO A 86 6.47 -16.27 1.08
CA PRO A 86 7.30 -16.73 2.19
C PRO A 86 7.74 -15.58 3.09
N ALA A 87 7.84 -15.83 4.39
CA ALA A 87 8.33 -14.83 5.33
C ALA A 87 9.73 -14.33 4.93
N GLY A 88 9.92 -13.02 4.91
CA GLY A 88 11.19 -12.39 4.54
C GLY A 88 11.43 -12.26 3.02
N SER A 89 10.50 -12.71 2.16
CA SER A 89 10.65 -12.57 0.70
C SER A 89 10.40 -11.15 0.18
N VAL A 90 9.73 -10.31 0.97
CA VAL A 90 9.60 -8.88 0.68
C VAL A 90 10.24 -8.07 1.82
N PRO A 91 10.89 -6.93 1.52
CA PRO A 91 11.65 -6.16 2.50
C PRO A 91 10.80 -5.22 3.37
N TYR A 92 9.52 -5.11 3.12
CA TYR A 92 8.56 -4.26 3.82
C TYR A 92 7.47 -5.10 4.50
N GLN A 93 6.66 -4.49 5.35
CA GLN A 93 5.52 -5.17 5.97
C GLN A 93 4.27 -5.10 5.08
N ILE A 94 3.53 -6.21 5.03
CA ILE A 94 2.20 -6.27 4.42
C ILE A 94 1.16 -6.24 5.54
N VAL A 95 0.30 -5.25 5.52
CA VAL A 95 -0.85 -5.10 6.42
C VAL A 95 -2.06 -5.76 5.77
N CYS A 96 -2.67 -6.73 6.45
CA CYS A 96 -3.85 -7.44 5.97
C CYS A 96 -5.12 -6.78 6.53
N ASP A 97 -5.99 -6.31 5.65
CA ASP A 97 -7.30 -5.72 6.00
C ASP A 97 -8.44 -6.32 5.16
N PRO A 98 -8.73 -7.64 5.29
CA PRO A 98 -9.73 -8.32 4.46
C PRO A 98 -11.14 -7.78 4.69
N GLU A 99 -11.41 -7.17 5.83
CA GLU A 99 -12.68 -6.54 6.14
C GLU A 99 -12.77 -5.07 5.71
N GLN A 100 -11.69 -4.51 5.10
CA GLN A 100 -11.62 -3.14 4.62
C GLN A 100 -11.91 -2.07 5.68
N LYS A 101 -11.58 -2.35 6.93
CA LYS A 101 -11.79 -1.42 8.05
C LYS A 101 -10.99 -0.14 7.88
N LEU A 102 -9.70 -0.28 7.54
CA LEU A 102 -8.79 0.84 7.34
C LEU A 102 -9.16 1.66 6.10
N TYR A 103 -9.59 0.99 5.01
CA TYR A 103 -10.05 1.69 3.81
C TYR A 103 -11.26 2.59 4.13
N ARG A 104 -12.22 2.10 4.91
CA ARG A 104 -13.37 2.91 5.33
C ARG A 104 -12.98 4.00 6.34
N GLU A 105 -12.08 3.68 7.28
CA GLU A 105 -11.63 4.64 8.29
C GLU A 105 -10.94 5.85 7.66
N PHE A 106 -10.13 5.63 6.65
CA PHE A 106 -9.40 6.70 5.96
C PHE A 106 -10.10 7.21 4.69
N ASP A 107 -11.39 6.86 4.49
CA ASP A 107 -12.23 7.28 3.36
C ASP A 107 -11.60 6.98 1.99
N ILE A 108 -10.95 5.83 1.85
CA ILE A 108 -10.36 5.36 0.59
C ILE A 108 -11.45 4.65 -0.18
N ARG A 109 -12.03 5.33 -1.17
CA ARG A 109 -13.23 4.88 -1.89
C ARG A 109 -12.90 4.05 -3.11
N PRO A 110 -13.79 3.12 -3.50
CA PRO A 110 -13.70 2.46 -4.80
C PRO A 110 -14.09 3.42 -5.93
N ALA A 111 -13.68 3.08 -7.15
CA ALA A 111 -14.18 3.72 -8.37
C ALA A 111 -15.67 3.42 -8.56
N SER A 112 -16.36 4.25 -9.33
CA SER A 112 -17.79 4.05 -9.62
C SER A 112 -18.03 2.92 -10.63
N SER A 113 -17.06 2.58 -11.44
CA SER A 113 -17.13 1.50 -12.44
C SER A 113 -15.72 1.02 -12.86
N LYS A 114 -15.68 -0.10 -13.61
CA LYS A 114 -14.43 -0.60 -14.20
C LYS A 114 -13.84 0.35 -15.24
N GLU A 115 -14.67 1.13 -15.91
CA GLU A 115 -14.26 2.11 -16.90
C GLU A 115 -13.58 3.30 -16.25
N THR A 116 -14.12 3.80 -15.14
CA THR A 116 -13.55 4.95 -14.41
C THR A 116 -12.32 4.58 -13.56
N MET A 117 -12.08 3.29 -13.36
CA MET A 117 -10.96 2.77 -12.58
C MET A 117 -9.60 2.90 -13.29
N LYS A 118 -9.58 3.17 -14.58
CA LYS A 118 -8.38 3.24 -15.42
C LYS A 118 -8.53 4.28 -16.51
N ASP A 119 -7.42 4.85 -16.93
CA ASP A 119 -7.31 5.80 -18.02
C ASP A 119 -6.05 5.52 -18.85
N GLU A 120 -5.67 6.46 -19.73
CA GLU A 120 -4.48 6.34 -20.56
C GLU A 120 -3.17 6.21 -19.75
N SER A 121 -3.10 6.81 -18.54
CA SER A 121 -1.93 6.70 -17.67
C SER A 121 -1.67 5.27 -17.18
N SER A 122 -2.70 4.44 -17.15
CA SER A 122 -2.60 3.03 -16.77
C SER A 122 -1.91 2.16 -17.83
N ALA A 123 -1.85 2.60 -19.09
CA ALA A 123 -1.36 1.81 -20.21
C ALA A 123 0.09 1.36 -20.05
N ALA A 124 0.96 2.23 -19.54
CA ALA A 124 2.37 1.92 -19.32
C ALA A 124 2.56 0.81 -18.27
N LYS A 125 1.80 0.84 -17.18
CA LYS A 125 1.83 -0.22 -16.17
C LYS A 125 1.25 -1.53 -16.72
N PHE A 126 0.18 -1.49 -17.51
CA PHE A 126 -0.35 -2.70 -18.14
C PHE A 126 0.66 -3.35 -19.10
N ALA A 127 1.39 -2.57 -19.90
CA ALA A 127 2.46 -3.09 -20.75
C ALA A 127 3.56 -3.79 -19.93
N ARG A 128 3.94 -3.24 -18.78
CA ARG A 128 4.92 -3.84 -17.87
C ARG A 128 4.38 -5.12 -17.22
N ILE A 129 3.11 -5.17 -16.89
CA ILE A 129 2.42 -6.37 -16.37
C ILE A 129 2.54 -7.52 -17.38
N GLU A 130 2.20 -7.26 -18.65
CA GLU A 130 2.30 -8.25 -19.73
C GLU A 130 3.75 -8.69 -19.97
N ALA A 131 4.70 -7.73 -20.01
CA ALA A 131 6.12 -8.04 -20.20
C ALA A 131 6.71 -8.90 -19.06
N ARG A 132 6.20 -8.75 -17.83
CA ARG A 132 6.61 -9.56 -16.66
C ARG A 132 5.84 -10.89 -16.56
N GLY A 133 4.84 -11.14 -17.39
CA GLY A 133 4.02 -12.33 -17.33
C GLY A 133 3.21 -12.47 -16.05
N LEU A 134 2.80 -11.34 -15.44
CA LEU A 134 2.01 -11.36 -14.21
C LEU A 134 0.60 -11.87 -14.47
N VAL A 135 0.17 -12.87 -13.71
CA VAL A 135 -1.12 -13.53 -13.83
C VAL A 135 -2.04 -13.10 -12.69
N HIS A 136 -3.32 -12.89 -13.01
CA HIS A 136 -4.32 -12.57 -12.00
C HIS A 136 -4.54 -13.80 -11.09
N GLY A 137 -4.46 -13.56 -9.78
CA GLY A 137 -4.77 -14.56 -8.77
C GLY A 137 -6.21 -14.48 -8.28
N ASP A 138 -6.44 -14.94 -7.05
CA ASP A 138 -7.77 -14.90 -6.43
C ASP A 138 -8.29 -13.47 -6.28
N TYR A 139 -9.60 -13.30 -6.45
CA TYR A 139 -10.31 -12.07 -6.14
C TYR A 139 -10.60 -12.01 -4.64
N GLU A 140 -10.32 -10.85 -4.02
CA GLU A 140 -10.54 -10.61 -2.59
C GLU A 140 -11.04 -9.19 -2.37
N GLY A 141 -12.05 -9.02 -1.53
CA GLY A 141 -12.58 -7.70 -1.17
C GLY A 141 -13.23 -6.94 -2.34
N GLU A 142 -13.06 -5.63 -2.35
CA GLU A 142 -13.66 -4.70 -3.33
C GLU A 142 -12.81 -4.62 -4.60
N GLU A 143 -13.36 -5.10 -5.71
CA GLU A 143 -12.65 -5.10 -7.00
C GLU A 143 -12.40 -3.71 -7.59
N LEU A 144 -13.25 -2.75 -7.27
CA LEU A 144 -13.13 -1.38 -7.78
C LEU A 144 -12.30 -0.48 -6.87
N GLN A 145 -11.70 -1.02 -5.81
CA GLN A 145 -10.92 -0.25 -4.85
C GLN A 145 -9.80 0.52 -5.52
N LEU A 146 -9.78 1.84 -5.30
CA LEU A 146 -8.69 2.73 -5.72
C LEU A 146 -7.58 2.76 -4.68
N PRO A 147 -6.33 3.05 -5.08
CA PRO A 147 -5.21 3.15 -4.16
C PRO A 147 -5.23 4.48 -3.39
N ALA A 148 -4.51 4.50 -2.29
CA ALA A 148 -4.12 5.73 -1.59
C ALA A 148 -2.74 5.55 -0.98
N ALA A 149 -2.06 6.65 -0.66
CA ALA A 149 -0.78 6.59 0.01
C ALA A 149 -0.64 7.77 0.99
N PHE A 150 -0.03 7.48 2.13
CA PHE A 150 0.22 8.45 3.19
C PHE A 150 1.67 8.32 3.65
N VAL A 151 2.24 9.44 4.09
CA VAL A 151 3.50 9.44 4.82
C VAL A 151 3.26 10.08 6.17
N VAL A 152 3.64 9.38 7.24
CA VAL A 152 3.45 9.83 8.61
C VAL A 152 4.78 9.90 9.35
N ASP A 153 4.88 10.84 10.30
CA ASP A 153 5.99 10.93 11.25
C ASP A 153 5.80 9.99 12.45
N HIS A 154 6.72 10.04 13.42
CA HIS A 154 6.69 9.20 14.62
C HIS A 154 5.51 9.48 15.56
N ASP A 155 4.88 10.64 15.42
CA ASP A 155 3.70 11.05 16.18
C ASP A 155 2.39 10.84 15.42
N LEU A 156 2.45 10.16 14.25
CA LEU A 156 1.35 9.90 13.33
C LEU A 156 0.78 11.17 12.66
N ASN A 157 1.52 12.27 12.63
CA ASN A 157 1.11 13.40 11.81
C ASN A 157 1.34 13.08 10.33
N VAL A 158 0.34 13.33 9.51
CA VAL A 158 0.41 13.14 8.06
C VAL A 158 1.28 14.22 7.46
N THR A 159 2.42 13.85 6.91
CA THR A 159 3.34 14.78 6.24
C THR A 159 3.06 14.88 4.74
N TRP A 160 2.42 13.86 4.18
CA TRP A 160 1.98 13.79 2.79
C TRP A 160 0.81 12.81 2.65
N ALA A 161 -0.15 13.12 1.78
CA ALA A 161 -1.32 12.30 1.50
C ALA A 161 -1.67 12.34 0.02
N HIS A 162 -2.05 11.20 -0.56
CA HIS A 162 -2.49 11.07 -1.93
C HIS A 162 -3.62 10.05 -2.01
N TYR A 163 -4.72 10.41 -2.64
CA TYR A 163 -5.85 9.54 -2.98
C TYR A 163 -5.84 9.32 -4.48
N GLY A 164 -5.53 8.10 -4.91
CA GLY A 164 -5.45 7.75 -6.31
C GLY A 164 -6.78 7.88 -7.03
N GLN A 165 -6.76 8.41 -8.25
CA GLN A 165 -7.95 8.60 -9.08
C GLN A 165 -8.19 7.42 -10.02
N VAL A 166 -7.15 6.66 -10.31
CA VAL A 166 -7.19 5.43 -11.11
C VAL A 166 -6.33 4.35 -10.46
N ILE A 167 -6.48 3.12 -10.89
CA ILE A 167 -5.81 1.95 -10.29
C ILE A 167 -4.28 2.00 -10.37
N SER A 168 -3.73 2.74 -11.34
CA SER A 168 -2.28 2.91 -11.55
C SER A 168 -1.70 4.11 -10.80
N ASP A 169 -2.54 4.91 -10.15
CA ASP A 169 -2.16 6.16 -9.49
C ASP A 169 -1.58 5.92 -8.09
N THR A 170 -0.40 5.33 -8.08
CA THR A 170 0.39 5.04 -6.89
C THR A 170 1.75 5.71 -6.99
N PRO A 171 2.32 6.21 -5.87
CA PRO A 171 3.67 6.77 -5.88
C PRO A 171 4.71 5.68 -6.20
N THR A 172 5.77 6.07 -6.90
CA THR A 172 6.93 5.21 -7.14
C THR A 172 7.77 5.04 -5.87
N ALA A 173 8.64 4.03 -5.85
CA ALA A 173 9.59 3.85 -4.74
C ALA A 173 10.54 5.05 -4.58
N GLU A 174 10.94 5.70 -5.69
CA GLU A 174 11.76 6.91 -5.67
C GLU A 174 11.04 8.09 -5.03
N GLU A 175 9.77 8.32 -5.41
CA GLU A 175 8.93 9.35 -4.79
C GLU A 175 8.76 9.10 -3.29
N LEU A 176 8.48 7.85 -2.89
CA LEU A 176 8.39 7.47 -1.48
C LEU A 176 9.71 7.71 -0.74
N ALA A 177 10.86 7.37 -1.33
CA ALA A 177 12.17 7.62 -0.75
C ALA A 177 12.44 9.12 -0.50
N ALA A 178 11.96 9.98 -1.39
CA ALA A 178 12.05 11.44 -1.19
C ALA A 178 11.15 11.95 -0.05
N LEU A 179 10.00 11.32 0.16
CA LEU A 179 8.99 11.74 1.13
C LEU A 179 9.26 11.26 2.57
N VAL A 180 9.97 10.13 2.74
CA VAL A 180 10.21 9.50 4.06
C VAL A 180 11.44 10.03 4.80
N ARG A 181 12.19 10.93 4.21
CA ARG A 181 13.35 11.60 4.82
C ARG A 181 12.98 12.45 6.03
#